data_d31cd5a6cecd89d547445114b41e7525
#
_entry.id   d31cd5a6cecd89d547445114b41e7525
#
_cell.length_a   1.000
_cell.length_b   1.000
_cell.length_c   1.000
_cell.angle_alpha   90.00
_cell.angle_beta   90.00
_cell.angle_gamma   90.00
#
_symmetry.space_group_name_H-M   'P 1'
#
loop_
_entity.id
_entity.type
_entity.pdbx_description
1 polymer ?
#
loop_
_entity_poly.entity_id
_entity_poly.type
_entity_poly.pdbx_seq_one_letter_code
_entity_poly.pdbx_strand_id
1 'polypeptide(L)'
;MDNINGLKEGKYTVKRFASENNLGKQSAINLLSKLKKQGLVEVTGGGKQKRIYTIHKLPKKRTNGFYDIVNKYSPEKLWPKFEHYVNGRYTVEQAIIDGIKIGDARTIEATAYLFKHVTNWKRLFDLAKKNKLEKQVITLYKKARETIKCRRLPQRYMK
;
A
#
# COMPACT_ATOMS: atom_id res chain seq x y z
N MET A 1 22.55 1.30 -2.55
CA MET A 1 21.65 0.77 -1.48
C MET A 1 21.96 1.56 -0.23
N ASP A 2 21.05 2.48 0.15
CA ASP A 2 21.29 3.35 1.29
C ASP A 2 21.17 2.52 2.58
N ASN A 3 22.21 2.56 3.40
CA ASN A 3 22.39 1.76 4.60
C ASN A 3 21.41 2.24 5.71
N ILE A 4 20.17 1.75 5.68
CA ILE A 4 19.14 2.04 6.70
C ILE A 4 19.49 1.31 8.02
N ASN A 5 20.35 0.29 7.97
CA ASN A 5 20.69 -0.56 9.10
C ASN A 5 21.50 0.12 10.23
N GLY A 6 21.98 1.35 10.01
CA GLY A 6 22.72 2.11 11.03
C GLY A 6 21.92 3.23 11.72
N LEU A 7 20.68 3.48 11.29
CA LEU A 7 19.89 4.58 11.86
C LEU A 7 19.33 4.21 13.23
N LYS A 8 19.58 5.07 14.21
CA LYS A 8 19.04 4.90 15.57
C LYS A 8 17.61 5.44 15.65
N GLU A 9 16.72 4.69 16.29
CA GLU A 9 15.38 5.19 16.63
C GLU A 9 15.49 6.40 17.57
N GLY A 10 14.57 7.33 17.40
CA GLY A 10 14.55 8.50 18.28
C GLY A 10 13.94 9.73 17.64
N LYS A 11 13.94 10.81 18.41
CA LYS A 11 13.45 12.13 17.99
C LYS A 11 14.63 13.02 17.60
N TYR A 12 14.57 13.57 16.40
CA TYR A 12 15.65 14.37 15.82
C TYR A 12 15.14 15.70 15.28
N THR A 13 15.95 16.73 15.46
CA THR A 13 15.91 17.89 14.55
C THR A 13 16.81 17.59 13.35
N VAL A 14 16.61 18.31 12.22
CA VAL A 14 17.48 18.15 11.02
C VAL A 14 18.97 18.32 11.41
N LYS A 15 19.27 19.32 12.24
CA LYS A 15 20.65 19.62 12.67
C LYS A 15 21.27 18.44 13.43
N ARG A 16 20.55 17.90 14.41
CA ARG A 16 21.01 16.75 15.21
C ARG A 16 21.17 15.49 14.35
N PHE A 17 20.19 15.22 13.50
CA PHE A 17 20.23 14.07 12.58
C PHE A 17 21.42 14.16 11.60
N ALA A 18 21.68 15.34 11.06
CA ALA A 18 22.83 15.58 10.18
C ALA A 18 24.16 15.33 10.91
N SER A 19 24.32 15.86 12.13
CA SER A 19 25.53 15.70 12.95
C SER A 19 25.77 14.23 13.32
N GLU A 20 24.75 13.51 13.82
CA GLU A 20 24.91 12.11 14.26
C GLU A 20 25.18 11.12 13.11
N ASN A 21 24.80 11.50 11.87
CA ASN A 21 25.00 10.65 10.68
C ASN A 21 26.10 11.19 9.74
N ASN A 22 26.90 12.17 10.18
CA ASN A 22 27.94 12.81 9.37
C ASN A 22 27.45 13.29 7.99
N LEU A 23 26.26 13.90 7.94
CA LEU A 23 25.60 14.36 6.71
C LEU A 23 25.57 15.89 6.64
N GLY A 24 25.69 16.43 5.45
CA GLY A 24 25.33 17.82 5.20
C GLY A 24 23.83 18.06 5.44
N LYS A 25 23.46 19.29 5.79
CA LYS A 25 22.07 19.67 6.11
C LYS A 25 21.09 19.26 5.01
N GLN A 26 21.44 19.52 3.73
CA GLN A 26 20.58 19.19 2.59
C GLN A 26 20.42 17.66 2.40
N SER A 27 21.52 16.92 2.53
CA SER A 27 21.52 15.46 2.46
C SER A 27 20.65 14.85 3.57
N ALA A 28 20.74 15.39 4.79
CA ALA A 28 19.90 14.98 5.91
C ALA A 28 18.41 15.22 5.63
N ILE A 29 18.03 16.38 5.07
CA ILE A 29 16.65 16.69 4.68
C ILE A 29 16.16 15.71 3.62
N ASN A 30 16.96 15.43 2.59
CA ASN A 30 16.61 14.49 1.52
C ASN A 30 16.40 13.08 2.07
N LEU A 31 17.29 12.60 2.93
CA LEU A 31 17.19 11.29 3.57
C LEU A 31 15.94 11.19 4.46
N LEU A 32 15.70 12.19 5.32
CA LEU A 32 14.49 12.24 6.15
C LEU A 32 13.20 12.26 5.32
N SER A 33 13.21 12.95 4.17
CA SER A 33 12.07 12.98 3.23
C SER A 33 11.85 11.61 2.59
N LYS A 34 12.92 10.90 2.22
CA LYS A 34 12.87 9.53 1.69
C LYS A 34 12.32 8.56 2.73
N LEU A 35 12.84 8.60 3.96
CA LEU A 35 12.37 7.78 5.09
C LEU A 35 10.91 8.08 5.45
N LYS A 36 10.48 9.34 5.37
CA LYS A 36 9.06 9.70 5.55
C LYS A 36 8.17 9.07 4.50
N LYS A 37 8.58 9.06 3.23
CA LYS A 37 7.84 8.37 2.14
C LYS A 37 7.74 6.86 2.37
N GLN A 38 8.73 6.28 3.02
CA GLN A 38 8.77 4.86 3.40
C GLN A 38 7.99 4.57 4.70
N GLY A 39 7.46 5.60 5.37
CA GLY A 39 6.71 5.43 6.61
C GLY A 39 7.57 5.23 7.86
N LEU A 40 8.90 5.36 7.74
CA LEU A 40 9.86 5.19 8.84
C LEU A 40 10.06 6.46 9.67
N VAL A 41 9.56 7.60 9.20
CA VAL A 41 9.69 8.90 9.88
C VAL A 41 8.34 9.58 9.99
N GLU A 42 7.99 9.97 11.20
CA GLU A 42 6.91 10.90 11.51
C GLU A 42 7.47 12.31 11.71
N VAL A 43 6.73 13.31 11.27
CA VAL A 43 7.11 14.72 11.43
C VAL A 43 6.05 15.43 12.26
N THR A 44 6.48 16.02 13.35
CA THR A 44 5.64 16.88 14.21
C THR A 44 6.21 18.30 14.25
N GLY A 45 5.35 19.27 14.47
CA GLY A 45 5.71 20.68 14.44
C GLY A 45 5.79 21.25 13.02
N GLY A 46 6.12 22.50 12.90
CA GLY A 46 6.18 23.29 11.67
C GLY A 46 5.61 24.68 11.89
N GLY A 47 5.71 25.57 10.89
CA GLY A 47 5.40 26.98 11.06
C GLY A 47 6.33 27.63 12.09
N LYS A 48 5.78 28.17 13.18
CA LYS A 48 6.56 28.78 14.28
C LYS A 48 7.28 27.76 15.18
N GLN A 49 6.87 26.48 15.15
CA GLN A 49 7.47 25.42 15.97
C GLN A 49 8.58 24.68 15.20
N LYS A 50 9.62 24.26 15.91
CA LYS A 50 10.69 23.44 15.29
C LYS A 50 10.11 22.09 14.85
N ARG A 51 10.44 21.67 13.63
CA ARG A 51 10.10 20.32 13.13
C ARG A 51 10.92 19.27 13.86
N ILE A 52 10.24 18.28 14.40
CA ILE A 52 10.81 17.11 15.01
C ILE A 52 10.51 15.90 14.15
N TYR A 53 11.54 15.15 13.82
CA TYR A 53 11.47 13.92 13.03
C TYR A 53 11.64 12.73 13.97
N THR A 54 10.61 11.91 14.11
CA THR A 54 10.68 10.69 14.92
C THR A 54 10.96 9.52 13.97
N ILE A 55 12.12 8.89 14.18
CA ILE A 55 12.56 7.73 13.37
C ILE A 55 12.16 6.45 14.07
N HIS A 56 11.57 5.52 13.31
CA HIS A 56 11.17 4.19 13.76
C HIS A 56 11.91 3.12 12.97
N LYS A 57 12.30 2.02 13.61
CA LYS A 57 12.91 0.86 12.93
C LYS A 57 11.92 0.15 12.00
N LEU A 58 10.64 0.18 12.35
CA LEU A 58 9.57 -0.38 11.57
C LEU A 58 8.64 0.73 11.09
N PRO A 59 8.09 0.65 9.87
CA PRO A 59 7.15 1.65 9.38
C PRO A 59 5.94 1.76 10.30
N LYS A 60 5.73 2.93 10.88
CA LYS A 60 4.62 3.19 11.81
C LYS A 60 3.28 3.46 11.11
N LYS A 61 3.28 3.71 9.80
CA LYS A 61 2.06 3.71 9.02
C LYS A 61 1.58 2.26 8.90
N ARG A 62 0.85 1.83 9.92
CA ARG A 62 -0.04 0.69 9.89
C ARG A 62 -1.21 1.00 8.97
N THR A 63 -0.97 1.10 7.67
CA THR A 63 -2.05 1.02 6.71
C THR A 63 -2.37 -0.46 6.62
N ASN A 64 -3.55 -0.82 7.01
CA ASN A 64 -4.09 -2.16 6.81
C ASN A 64 -4.46 -2.28 5.31
N GLY A 65 -3.43 -2.26 4.47
CA GLY A 65 -3.49 -1.96 3.04
C GLY A 65 -4.64 -2.62 2.30
N PHE A 66 -4.86 -3.94 2.49
CA PHE A 66 -5.97 -4.66 1.89
C PHE A 66 -7.32 -4.15 2.40
N TYR A 67 -7.52 -4.13 3.71
CA TYR A 67 -8.78 -3.74 4.32
C TYR A 67 -9.09 -2.25 4.12
N ASP A 68 -8.09 -1.38 4.08
CA ASP A 68 -8.28 0.05 3.77
C ASP A 68 -8.85 0.21 2.35
N ILE A 69 -8.28 -0.50 1.36
CA ILE A 69 -8.76 -0.43 -0.03
C ILE A 69 -10.15 -1.03 -0.16
N VAL A 70 -10.37 -2.24 0.38
CA VAL A 70 -11.68 -2.90 0.29
C VAL A 70 -12.74 -2.07 0.99
N ASN A 71 -12.50 -1.64 2.21
CA ASN A 71 -13.47 -0.85 2.98
C ASN A 71 -13.72 0.55 2.40
N LYS A 72 -12.81 1.07 1.60
CA LYS A 72 -13.03 2.32 0.86
C LYS A 72 -14.01 2.15 -0.29
N TYR A 73 -13.92 1.04 -1.03
CA TYR A 73 -14.60 0.88 -2.31
C TYR A 73 -15.75 -0.12 -2.32
N SER A 74 -15.78 -1.07 -1.36
CA SER A 74 -16.87 -2.02 -1.22
C SER A 74 -17.96 -1.47 -0.29
N PRO A 75 -19.25 -1.70 -0.57
CA PRO A 75 -20.33 -1.47 0.37
C PRO A 75 -20.23 -2.41 1.58
N GLU A 76 -19.75 -3.65 1.34
CA GLU A 76 -19.46 -4.63 2.36
C GLU A 76 -18.20 -4.25 3.13
N LYS A 77 -18.35 -3.91 4.42
CA LYS A 77 -17.22 -3.58 5.29
C LYS A 77 -16.65 -4.85 5.90
N LEU A 78 -15.36 -5.04 5.73
CA LEU A 78 -14.63 -6.16 6.31
C LEU A 78 -13.95 -5.73 7.61
N TRP A 79 -14.10 -6.54 8.63
CA TRP A 79 -13.34 -6.40 9.86
C TRP A 79 -11.97 -7.06 9.66
N PRO A 80 -10.86 -6.40 9.98
CA PRO A 80 -9.54 -6.97 9.81
C PRO A 80 -9.35 -8.25 10.61
N LYS A 81 -9.06 -9.35 9.92
CA LYS A 81 -8.69 -10.64 10.54
C LYS A 81 -7.20 -10.70 10.88
N PHE A 82 -6.40 -9.89 10.21
CA PHE A 82 -4.96 -9.76 10.39
C PHE A 82 -4.52 -8.36 10.01
N GLU A 83 -3.37 -7.91 10.53
CA GLU A 83 -2.78 -6.64 10.14
C GLU A 83 -1.98 -6.83 8.84
N HIS A 84 -2.34 -6.07 7.80
CA HIS A 84 -1.65 -6.09 6.51
C HIS A 84 -0.75 -4.87 6.37
N TYR A 85 0.53 -5.04 6.65
CA TYR A 85 1.52 -3.97 6.51
C TYR A 85 1.98 -3.83 5.07
N VAL A 86 1.93 -2.62 4.53
CA VAL A 86 2.36 -2.32 3.17
C VAL A 86 3.43 -1.24 3.17
N ASN A 87 4.56 -1.55 2.59
CA ASN A 87 5.60 -0.57 2.28
C ASN A 87 5.33 0.04 0.90
N GLY A 88 5.08 1.36 0.87
CA GLY A 88 4.83 2.08 -0.36
C GLY A 88 3.35 2.15 -0.77
N ARG A 89 3.10 2.28 -2.08
CA ARG A 89 1.75 2.46 -2.62
C ARG A 89 1.07 1.10 -2.83
N TYR A 90 0.06 0.83 -2.06
CA TYR A 90 -0.84 -0.31 -2.27
C TYR A 90 -1.98 0.07 -3.22
N THR A 91 -2.29 -0.78 -4.19
CA THR A 91 -3.25 -0.46 -5.25
C THR A 91 -4.44 -1.40 -5.27
N VAL A 92 -5.52 -0.97 -5.95
CA VAL A 92 -6.72 -1.79 -6.15
C VAL A 92 -6.39 -3.13 -6.81
N GLU A 93 -5.47 -3.14 -7.77
CA GLU A 93 -5.04 -4.36 -8.46
C GLU A 93 -4.35 -5.34 -7.51
N GLN A 94 -3.52 -4.84 -6.58
CA GLN A 94 -2.92 -5.68 -5.53
C GLN A 94 -3.98 -6.20 -4.57
N ALA A 95 -4.92 -5.36 -4.17
CA ALA A 95 -6.02 -5.75 -3.27
C ALA A 95 -6.90 -6.86 -3.89
N ILE A 96 -7.15 -6.84 -5.21
CA ILE A 96 -7.88 -7.92 -5.87
C ILE A 96 -7.12 -9.25 -5.77
N ILE A 97 -5.82 -9.24 -6.03
CA ILE A 97 -4.98 -10.45 -5.92
C ILE A 97 -4.97 -10.99 -4.48
N ASP A 98 -4.78 -10.09 -3.50
CA ASP A 98 -4.72 -10.50 -2.10
C ASP A 98 -6.09 -10.99 -1.59
N GLY A 99 -7.19 -10.36 -2.03
CA GLY A 99 -8.54 -10.82 -1.72
C GLY A 99 -8.83 -12.23 -2.26
N ILE A 100 -8.37 -12.53 -3.49
CA ILE A 100 -8.47 -13.88 -4.05
C ILE A 100 -7.64 -14.90 -3.25
N LYS A 101 -6.45 -14.51 -2.79
CA LYS A 101 -5.61 -15.38 -1.96
C LYS A 101 -6.21 -15.67 -0.58
N ILE A 102 -6.84 -14.69 0.04
CA ILE A 102 -7.53 -14.86 1.33
C ILE A 102 -8.67 -15.87 1.15
N GLY A 103 -9.46 -15.75 0.07
CA GLY A 103 -10.33 -16.78 -0.46
C GLY A 103 -11.62 -17.04 0.34
N ASP A 104 -11.86 -16.41 1.47
CA ASP A 104 -13.13 -16.58 2.18
C ASP A 104 -14.28 -15.85 1.45
N ALA A 105 -15.50 -16.37 1.58
CA ALA A 105 -16.66 -15.92 0.83
C ALA A 105 -16.93 -14.42 0.95
N ARG A 106 -16.89 -13.87 2.16
CA ARG A 106 -17.11 -12.44 2.41
C ARG A 106 -16.03 -11.58 1.77
N THR A 107 -14.77 -12.00 1.87
CA THR A 107 -13.64 -11.30 1.28
C THR A 107 -13.71 -11.32 -0.24
N ILE A 108 -14.09 -12.44 -0.85
CA ILE A 108 -14.30 -12.57 -2.30
C ILE A 108 -15.41 -11.64 -2.77
N GLU A 109 -16.54 -11.62 -2.06
CA GLU A 109 -17.66 -10.74 -2.39
C GLU A 109 -17.27 -9.26 -2.31
N ALA A 110 -16.66 -8.84 -1.22
CA ALA A 110 -16.16 -7.47 -1.06
C ALA A 110 -15.09 -7.11 -2.11
N THR A 111 -14.21 -8.05 -2.48
CA THR A 111 -13.18 -7.87 -3.51
C THR A 111 -13.79 -7.69 -4.91
N ALA A 112 -14.93 -8.31 -5.20
CA ALA A 112 -15.63 -8.16 -6.47
C ALA A 112 -15.96 -6.69 -6.80
N TYR A 113 -16.31 -5.88 -5.80
CA TYR A 113 -16.59 -4.46 -5.98
C TYR A 113 -15.37 -3.65 -6.44
N LEU A 114 -14.16 -4.13 -6.19
CA LEU A 114 -12.92 -3.46 -6.60
C LEU A 114 -12.76 -3.39 -8.12
N PHE A 115 -13.39 -4.29 -8.89
CA PHE A 115 -13.32 -4.25 -10.36
C PHE A 115 -13.91 -2.98 -10.97
N LYS A 116 -14.79 -2.28 -10.27
CA LYS A 116 -15.28 -0.96 -10.67
C LYS A 116 -14.15 0.09 -10.68
N HIS A 117 -13.12 -0.11 -9.87
CA HIS A 117 -12.04 0.84 -9.61
C HIS A 117 -10.69 0.42 -10.19
N VAL A 118 -10.63 -0.67 -10.96
CA VAL A 118 -9.41 -1.08 -11.67
C VAL A 118 -9.03 -0.02 -12.69
N THR A 119 -7.82 0.54 -12.54
CA THR A 119 -7.30 1.56 -13.46
C THR A 119 -6.28 0.98 -14.43
N ASN A 120 -5.58 -0.09 -14.06
CA ASN A 120 -4.52 -0.69 -14.86
C ASN A 120 -4.70 -2.21 -14.99
N TRP A 121 -5.38 -2.64 -16.06
CA TRP A 121 -5.59 -4.06 -16.37
C TRP A 121 -4.28 -4.82 -16.58
N LYS A 122 -3.29 -4.19 -17.24
CA LYS A 122 -1.98 -4.82 -17.45
C LYS A 122 -1.35 -5.18 -16.10
N ARG A 123 -1.30 -4.23 -15.18
CA ARG A 123 -0.77 -4.45 -13.83
C ARG A 123 -1.50 -5.57 -13.09
N LEU A 124 -2.84 -5.61 -13.18
CA LEU A 124 -3.65 -6.67 -12.55
C LEU A 124 -3.26 -8.05 -13.10
N PHE A 125 -3.15 -8.19 -14.43
CA PHE A 125 -2.81 -9.48 -15.05
C PHE A 125 -1.35 -9.86 -14.89
N ASP A 126 -0.42 -8.90 -14.85
CA ASP A 126 0.99 -9.17 -14.50
C ASP A 126 1.10 -9.73 -13.06
N LEU A 127 0.35 -9.15 -12.12
CA LEU A 127 0.27 -9.64 -10.74
C LEU A 127 -0.43 -11.01 -10.67
N ALA A 128 -1.53 -11.20 -11.41
CA ALA A 128 -2.25 -12.47 -11.49
C ALA A 128 -1.34 -13.59 -12.02
N LYS A 129 -0.60 -13.34 -13.10
CA LYS A 129 0.36 -14.28 -13.69
C LYS A 129 1.47 -14.65 -12.70
N LYS A 130 2.07 -13.65 -12.04
CA LYS A 130 3.09 -13.89 -11.00
C LYS A 130 2.59 -14.78 -9.87
N ASN A 131 1.30 -14.73 -9.55
CA ASN A 131 0.67 -15.51 -8.48
C ASN A 131 -0.11 -16.74 -8.98
N LYS A 132 -0.12 -17.02 -10.29
CA LYS A 132 -0.87 -18.12 -10.94
C LYS A 132 -2.38 -18.06 -10.68
N LEU A 133 -2.94 -16.85 -10.70
CA LEU A 133 -4.34 -16.55 -10.36
C LEU A 133 -5.16 -15.98 -11.54
N GLU A 134 -4.66 -16.08 -12.79
CA GLU A 134 -5.34 -15.48 -13.96
C GLU A 134 -6.78 -15.98 -14.11
N LYS A 135 -6.98 -17.31 -13.99
CA LYS A 135 -8.32 -17.92 -14.10
C LYS A 135 -9.26 -17.42 -13.01
N GLN A 136 -8.79 -17.33 -11.77
CA GLN A 136 -9.57 -16.85 -10.64
C GLN A 136 -9.96 -15.37 -10.81
N VAL A 137 -9.05 -14.54 -11.30
CA VAL A 137 -9.33 -13.12 -11.61
C VAL A 137 -10.42 -13.01 -12.67
N ILE A 138 -10.35 -13.80 -13.76
CA ILE A 138 -11.36 -13.80 -14.84
C ILE A 138 -12.70 -14.29 -14.31
N THR A 139 -12.71 -15.37 -13.53
CA THR A 139 -13.94 -15.94 -12.93
C THR A 139 -14.61 -14.93 -12.02
N LEU A 140 -13.85 -14.31 -11.12
CA LEU A 140 -14.37 -13.31 -10.19
C LEU A 140 -14.86 -12.06 -10.94
N TYR A 141 -14.15 -11.61 -12.00
CA TYR A 141 -14.59 -10.52 -12.85
C TYR A 141 -15.92 -10.82 -13.54
N LYS A 142 -16.08 -12.01 -14.11
CA LYS A 142 -17.34 -12.41 -14.77
C LYS A 142 -18.50 -12.38 -13.77
N LYS A 143 -18.33 -12.96 -12.60
CA LYS A 143 -19.30 -12.94 -11.50
C LYS A 143 -19.62 -11.51 -11.04
N ALA A 144 -18.60 -10.66 -10.89
CA ALA A 144 -18.78 -9.26 -10.52
C ALA A 144 -19.62 -8.49 -11.55
N ARG A 145 -19.44 -8.77 -12.84
CA ARG A 145 -20.23 -8.10 -13.91
C ARG A 145 -21.71 -8.43 -13.94
N GLU A 146 -22.12 -9.53 -13.35
CA GLU A 146 -23.54 -9.89 -13.25
C GLU A 146 -24.31 -8.95 -12.32
N THR A 147 -23.63 -8.42 -11.29
CA THR A 147 -24.27 -7.61 -10.25
C THR A 147 -23.73 -6.19 -10.16
N ILE A 148 -22.55 -5.94 -10.69
CA ILE A 148 -21.83 -4.67 -10.53
C ILE A 148 -21.46 -4.10 -11.90
N LYS A 149 -21.69 -2.81 -12.12
CA LYS A 149 -21.22 -2.10 -13.33
C LYS A 149 -19.69 -1.91 -13.26
N CYS A 150 -18.95 -2.89 -13.78
CA CYS A 150 -17.48 -2.85 -13.83
C CYS A 150 -16.96 -2.26 -15.14
N ARG A 151 -15.71 -1.75 -15.13
CA ARG A 151 -14.99 -1.40 -16.36
C ARG A 151 -14.81 -2.65 -17.23
N ARG A 152 -14.92 -2.47 -18.56
CA ARG A 152 -14.76 -3.57 -19.50
C ARG A 152 -13.34 -4.13 -19.47
N LEU A 153 -13.24 -5.46 -19.31
CA LEU A 153 -11.99 -6.20 -19.42
C LEU A 153 -11.57 -6.25 -20.91
N PRO A 154 -10.32 -5.88 -21.25
CA PRO A 154 -9.83 -6.00 -22.61
C PRO A 154 -9.81 -7.46 -23.09
N GLN A 155 -10.24 -7.70 -24.34
CA GLN A 155 -10.38 -9.06 -24.89
C GLN A 155 -9.11 -9.90 -24.83
N ARG A 156 -7.93 -9.26 -24.93
CA ARG A 156 -6.63 -9.96 -24.85
C ARG A 156 -6.41 -10.73 -23.54
N TYR A 157 -7.16 -10.45 -22.48
CA TYR A 157 -7.08 -11.16 -21.20
C TYR A 157 -8.20 -12.17 -20.99
N MET A 158 -9.11 -12.31 -21.97
CA MET A 158 -10.25 -13.23 -21.88
C MET A 158 -9.96 -14.63 -22.48
N LYS A 159 -8.73 -14.85 -22.91
CA LYS A 159 -8.32 -16.14 -23.51
C LYS A 159 -8.06 -17.19 -22.44
#